data_41fe1bf7a569d9762faff1300432b46e
#
_entry.id   41fe1bf7a569d9762faff1300432b46e
#
_cell.length_a   1.000
_cell.length_b   1.000
_cell.length_c   1.000
_cell.angle_alpha   90.00
_cell.angle_beta   90.00
_cell.angle_gamma   90.00
#
_symmetry.space_group_name_H-M   'P 1'
#
loop_
_entity.id
_entity.type
_entity.pdbx_description
1 polymer ?
#
loop_
_entity_poly.entity_id
_entity_poly.type
_entity_poly.pdbx_seq_one_letter_code
_entity_poly.pdbx_strand_id
1 'polypeptide(L)'
;MIERFNSQFAHPEGWVGRFVGTILALKNRERNAWTISILNIQPDDQVLEIGFGPGQAIQEVAKLTPNGFVAGIDLSDVMVAQASKRNAAAIRSGHVLLQQGAESPLPFEDNKFNKVFAVNSMQFWSNPIAGLQEVRRVLKPGGRVVITIQPMWAKTEEEVQIVAEKLVFQLKQVGFKQVRLETRQIKPITTVSGMGIK
;
A
#
# COMPACT_ATOMS: atom_id res chain seq x y z
N MET A 1 -12.72 11.95 22.26
CA MET A 1 -13.61 11.22 21.30
C MET A 1 -13.02 11.23 19.88
N ILE A 2 -12.53 12.36 19.38
CA ILE A 2 -11.93 12.51 18.04
C ILE A 2 -10.60 11.73 17.91
N GLU A 3 -9.75 11.72 18.93
CA GLU A 3 -8.48 10.95 18.93
C GLU A 3 -8.71 9.43 18.86
N ARG A 4 -9.74 8.92 19.55
CA ARG A 4 -10.13 7.50 19.50
C ARG A 4 -10.72 7.10 18.14
N PHE A 5 -11.31 8.04 17.41
CA PHE A 5 -11.81 7.81 16.05
C PHE A 5 -10.65 7.78 15.04
N ASN A 6 -9.67 8.67 15.20
CA ASN A 6 -8.46 8.69 14.36
C ASN A 6 -7.59 7.43 14.55
N SER A 7 -7.50 6.88 15.78
CA SER A 7 -6.79 5.62 16.04
C SER A 7 -7.41 4.42 15.32
N GLN A 8 -8.73 4.41 15.11
CA GLN A 8 -9.43 3.34 14.39
C GLN A 8 -9.16 3.33 12.87
N PHE A 9 -8.67 4.44 12.30
CA PHE A 9 -8.22 4.47 10.91
C PHE A 9 -6.79 3.93 10.76
N ALA A 10 -5.97 4.05 11.80
CA ALA A 10 -4.61 3.52 11.85
C ALA A 10 -4.60 2.03 12.29
N HIS A 11 -5.42 1.67 13.27
CA HIS A 11 -5.54 0.33 13.84
C HIS A 11 -7.00 -0.03 14.10
N PRO A 12 -7.75 -0.48 13.07
CA PRO A 12 -9.15 -0.85 13.24
C PRO A 12 -9.28 -2.11 14.12
N GLU A 13 -10.06 -2.02 15.21
CA GLU A 13 -10.28 -3.12 16.15
C GLU A 13 -11.78 -3.43 16.31
N GLY A 14 -12.10 -4.70 16.55
CA GLY A 14 -13.44 -5.17 16.89
C GLY A 14 -14.50 -4.96 15.79
N TRP A 15 -15.79 -4.86 16.17
CA TRP A 15 -16.90 -4.68 15.23
C TRP A 15 -16.92 -3.30 14.58
N VAL A 16 -16.43 -2.27 15.27
CA VAL A 16 -16.25 -0.91 14.72
C VAL A 16 -15.22 -0.95 13.59
N GLY A 17 -14.12 -1.70 13.75
CA GLY A 17 -13.12 -1.89 12.71
C GLY A 17 -13.69 -2.55 11.45
N ARG A 18 -14.67 -3.46 11.57
CA ARG A 18 -15.34 -4.05 10.39
C ARG A 18 -16.11 -3.03 9.57
N PHE A 19 -16.83 -2.13 10.24
CA PHE A 19 -17.60 -1.07 9.58
C PHE A 19 -16.67 -0.04 8.95
N VAL A 20 -15.62 0.36 9.66
CA VAL A 20 -14.56 1.25 9.16
C VAL A 20 -13.88 0.64 7.93
N GLY A 21 -13.56 -0.64 7.94
CA GLY A 21 -12.97 -1.35 6.80
C GLY A 21 -13.83 -1.30 5.53
N THR A 22 -15.15 -1.39 5.67
CA THR A 22 -16.07 -1.28 4.52
C THR A 22 -16.07 0.13 3.94
N ILE A 23 -16.09 1.16 4.80
CA ILE A 23 -16.04 2.57 4.37
C ILE A 23 -14.69 2.87 3.70
N LEU A 24 -13.58 2.37 4.29
CA LEU A 24 -12.23 2.53 3.71
C LEU A 24 -12.13 1.87 2.33
N ALA A 25 -12.69 0.68 2.15
CA ALA A 25 -12.72 0.00 0.87
C ALA A 25 -13.39 0.84 -0.22
N LEU A 26 -14.56 1.41 0.07
CA LEU A 26 -15.27 2.27 -0.88
C LEU A 26 -14.49 3.55 -1.21
N LYS A 27 -13.94 4.20 -0.18
CA LYS A 27 -13.17 5.44 -0.34
C LYS A 27 -11.84 5.24 -1.06
N ASN A 28 -11.21 4.07 -0.92
CA ASN A 28 -9.90 3.81 -1.53
C ASN A 28 -9.99 3.24 -2.95
N ARG A 29 -11.18 2.91 -3.47
CA ARG A 29 -11.33 2.26 -4.77
C ARG A 29 -10.65 3.02 -5.92
N GLU A 30 -10.87 4.32 -6.01
CA GLU A 30 -10.30 5.15 -7.07
C GLU A 30 -8.77 5.26 -6.94
N ARG A 31 -8.26 5.38 -5.69
CA ARG A 31 -6.82 5.43 -5.40
C ARG A 31 -6.14 4.10 -5.72
N ASN A 32 -6.76 2.99 -5.33
CA ASN A 32 -6.28 1.64 -5.65
C ASN A 32 -6.17 1.46 -7.17
N ALA A 33 -7.23 1.76 -7.91
CA ALA A 33 -7.25 1.64 -9.37
C ALA A 33 -6.15 2.50 -10.02
N TRP A 34 -5.96 3.73 -9.54
CA TRP A 34 -4.91 4.61 -10.03
C TRP A 34 -3.51 4.08 -9.70
N THR A 35 -3.26 3.66 -8.46
CA THR A 35 -1.97 3.07 -8.05
C THR A 35 -1.64 1.83 -8.87
N ILE A 36 -2.61 0.94 -9.07
CA ILE A 36 -2.46 -0.28 -9.89
C ILE A 36 -2.12 0.08 -11.34
N SER A 37 -2.73 1.13 -11.90
CA SER A 37 -2.42 1.58 -13.27
C SER A 37 -0.97 2.08 -13.41
N ILE A 38 -0.44 2.76 -12.38
CA ILE A 38 0.95 3.25 -12.35
C ILE A 38 1.96 2.09 -12.19
N LEU A 39 1.59 1.05 -11.46
CA LEU A 39 2.45 -0.13 -11.24
C LEU A 39 2.83 -0.84 -12.54
N ASN A 40 1.98 -0.77 -13.58
CA ASN A 40 2.18 -1.49 -14.84
C ASN A 40 2.43 -2.99 -14.59
N ILE A 41 1.47 -3.63 -13.95
CA ILE A 41 1.53 -5.04 -13.53
C ILE A 41 1.53 -5.94 -14.78
N GLN A 42 2.41 -6.95 -14.76
CA GLN A 42 2.47 -7.99 -15.77
C GLN A 42 1.86 -9.31 -15.23
N PRO A 43 1.38 -10.21 -16.10
CA PRO A 43 0.69 -11.45 -15.69
C PRO A 43 1.50 -12.39 -14.79
N ASP A 44 2.82 -12.34 -14.83
CA ASP A 44 3.77 -13.17 -14.08
C ASP A 44 4.45 -12.42 -12.91
N ASP A 45 4.04 -11.17 -12.63
CA ASP A 45 4.64 -10.39 -11.56
C ASP A 45 4.38 -11.02 -10.18
N GLN A 46 5.39 -10.95 -9.32
CA GLN A 46 5.26 -11.13 -7.89
C GLN A 46 5.06 -9.74 -7.24
N VAL A 47 3.93 -9.54 -6.60
CA VAL A 47 3.51 -8.22 -6.11
C VAL A 47 3.31 -8.25 -4.59
N LEU A 48 3.76 -7.20 -3.90
CA LEU A 48 3.53 -6.99 -2.47
C LEU A 48 2.74 -5.70 -2.23
N GLU A 49 1.69 -5.78 -1.42
CA GLU A 49 1.01 -4.61 -0.84
C GLU A 49 1.35 -4.46 0.65
N ILE A 50 1.70 -3.24 1.08
CA ILE A 50 1.95 -2.91 2.49
C ILE A 50 0.83 -2.03 3.01
N GLY A 51 0.09 -2.53 4.01
CA GLY A 51 -1.13 -1.91 4.53
C GLY A 51 -2.32 -2.18 3.61
N PHE A 52 -2.62 -3.46 3.36
CA PHE A 52 -3.65 -3.87 2.40
C PHE A 52 -5.09 -3.61 2.88
N GLY A 53 -5.29 -3.23 4.14
CA GLY A 53 -6.62 -2.99 4.71
C GLY A 53 -7.58 -4.16 4.46
N PRO A 54 -8.83 -3.91 3.98
CA PRO A 54 -9.81 -4.97 3.72
C PRO A 54 -9.51 -5.82 2.45
N GLY A 55 -8.32 -5.69 1.85
CA GLY A 55 -7.80 -6.54 0.77
C GLY A 55 -8.44 -6.35 -0.60
N GLN A 56 -8.93 -5.15 -0.90
CA GLN A 56 -9.57 -4.86 -2.18
C GLN A 56 -8.55 -4.77 -3.32
N ALA A 57 -7.43 -4.05 -3.10
CA ALA A 57 -6.38 -3.95 -4.11
C ALA A 57 -5.69 -5.31 -4.32
N ILE A 58 -5.46 -6.10 -3.26
CA ILE A 58 -5.00 -7.50 -3.37
C ILE A 58 -5.88 -8.29 -4.36
N GLN A 59 -7.22 -8.20 -4.22
CA GLN A 59 -8.15 -8.90 -5.11
C GLN A 59 -8.06 -8.46 -6.57
N GLU A 60 -7.84 -7.17 -6.80
CA GLU A 60 -7.69 -6.61 -8.15
C GLU A 60 -6.36 -7.02 -8.77
N VAL A 61 -5.27 -6.93 -8.00
CA VAL A 61 -3.93 -7.33 -8.43
C VAL A 61 -3.86 -8.83 -8.74
N ALA A 62 -4.47 -9.69 -7.91
CA ALA A 62 -4.51 -11.12 -8.15
C ALA A 62 -5.17 -11.50 -9.48
N LYS A 63 -6.13 -10.72 -9.98
CA LYS A 63 -6.72 -10.92 -11.31
C LYS A 63 -5.78 -10.53 -12.44
N LEU A 64 -4.88 -9.57 -12.19
CA LEU A 64 -3.90 -9.09 -13.17
C LEU A 64 -2.65 -9.95 -13.24
N THR A 65 -2.41 -10.80 -12.24
CA THR A 65 -1.23 -11.67 -12.14
C THR A 65 -1.60 -13.16 -12.17
N PRO A 66 -2.33 -13.68 -13.19
CA PRO A 66 -2.82 -15.06 -13.18
C PRO A 66 -1.71 -16.11 -13.10
N ASN A 67 -0.49 -15.80 -13.53
CA ASN A 67 0.68 -16.66 -13.50
C ASN A 67 1.70 -16.22 -12.42
N GLY A 68 1.38 -15.18 -11.67
CA GLY A 68 2.26 -14.56 -10.67
C GLY A 68 1.89 -14.96 -9.24
N PHE A 69 2.21 -14.06 -8.31
CA PHE A 69 1.92 -14.23 -6.88
C PHE A 69 1.69 -12.89 -6.22
N VAL A 70 0.75 -12.82 -5.29
CA VAL A 70 0.44 -11.60 -4.54
C VAL A 70 0.62 -11.85 -3.04
N ALA A 71 1.43 -11.02 -2.41
CA ALA A 71 1.55 -10.98 -0.94
C ALA A 71 0.99 -9.68 -0.38
N GLY A 72 0.57 -9.72 0.87
CA GLY A 72 0.16 -8.53 1.61
C GLY A 72 0.56 -8.59 3.07
N ILE A 73 0.93 -7.43 3.63
CA ILE A 73 1.19 -7.21 5.05
C ILE A 73 0.26 -6.12 5.56
N ASP A 74 -0.39 -6.35 6.69
CA ASP A 74 -1.19 -5.35 7.40
C ASP A 74 -1.01 -5.50 8.91
N LEU A 75 -0.96 -4.42 9.65
CA LEU A 75 -0.74 -4.44 11.09
C LEU A 75 -1.99 -4.91 11.85
N SER A 76 -3.19 -4.69 11.29
CA SER A 76 -4.47 -4.99 11.91
C SER A 76 -4.92 -6.43 11.64
N ASP A 77 -5.11 -7.21 12.71
CA ASP A 77 -5.71 -8.55 12.66
C ASP A 77 -7.12 -8.55 12.05
N VAL A 78 -7.90 -7.51 12.33
CA VAL A 78 -9.24 -7.32 11.75
C VAL A 78 -9.16 -7.14 10.24
N MET A 79 -8.19 -6.38 9.75
CA MET A 79 -7.98 -6.21 8.31
C MET A 79 -7.51 -7.50 7.66
N VAL A 80 -6.58 -8.23 8.30
CA VAL A 80 -6.14 -9.55 7.84
C VAL A 80 -7.32 -10.51 7.72
N ALA A 81 -8.19 -10.57 8.72
CA ALA A 81 -9.39 -11.44 8.70
C ALA A 81 -10.37 -11.05 7.57
N GLN A 82 -10.63 -9.74 7.36
CA GLN A 82 -11.50 -9.26 6.29
C GLN A 82 -10.93 -9.55 4.90
N ALA A 83 -9.64 -9.23 4.70
CA ALA A 83 -8.95 -9.48 3.45
C ALA A 83 -8.86 -10.97 3.12
N SER A 84 -8.60 -11.82 4.12
CA SER A 84 -8.57 -13.27 3.95
C SER A 84 -9.93 -13.83 3.52
N LYS A 85 -11.02 -13.34 4.09
CA LYS A 85 -12.37 -13.71 3.66
C LYS A 85 -12.64 -13.28 2.22
N ARG A 86 -12.26 -12.05 1.85
CA ARG A 86 -12.43 -11.49 0.49
C ARG A 86 -11.65 -12.29 -0.55
N ASN A 87 -10.43 -12.69 -0.23
CA ASN A 87 -9.48 -13.34 -1.14
C ASN A 87 -9.38 -14.85 -0.94
N ALA A 88 -10.36 -15.48 -0.25
CA ALA A 88 -10.29 -16.87 0.21
C ALA A 88 -10.01 -17.88 -0.92
N ALA A 89 -10.54 -17.70 -2.11
CA ALA A 89 -10.28 -18.59 -3.24
C ALA A 89 -8.81 -18.51 -3.68
N ALA A 90 -8.26 -17.30 -3.84
CA ALA A 90 -6.87 -17.09 -4.25
C ALA A 90 -5.87 -17.53 -3.17
N ILE A 91 -6.23 -17.42 -1.88
CA ILE A 91 -5.41 -17.93 -0.78
C ILE A 91 -5.39 -19.47 -0.80
N ARG A 92 -6.53 -20.12 -0.99
CA ARG A 92 -6.59 -21.59 -1.06
C ARG A 92 -5.81 -22.18 -2.24
N SER A 93 -5.73 -21.46 -3.36
CA SER A 93 -4.93 -21.87 -4.52
C SER A 93 -3.43 -21.59 -4.36
N GLY A 94 -2.99 -20.92 -3.28
CA GLY A 94 -1.61 -20.50 -3.09
C GLY A 94 -1.20 -19.27 -3.89
N HIS A 95 -2.15 -18.63 -4.60
CA HIS A 95 -1.88 -17.44 -5.41
C HIS A 95 -1.72 -16.17 -4.55
N VAL A 96 -2.39 -16.10 -3.39
CA VAL A 96 -2.35 -14.96 -2.46
C VAL A 96 -1.87 -15.42 -1.08
N LEU A 97 -0.96 -14.64 -0.48
CA LEU A 97 -0.51 -14.79 0.90
C LEU A 97 -0.74 -13.48 1.65
N LEU A 98 -1.54 -13.52 2.72
CA LEU A 98 -1.77 -12.38 3.60
C LEU A 98 -1.25 -12.68 5.00
N GLN A 99 -0.51 -11.75 5.58
CA GLN A 99 0.09 -11.89 6.90
C GLN A 99 -0.13 -10.63 7.74
N GLN A 100 -0.25 -10.83 9.05
CA GLN A 100 -0.15 -9.70 9.99
C GLN A 100 1.31 -9.33 10.17
N GLY A 101 1.62 -8.03 10.13
CA GLY A 101 2.97 -7.53 10.34
C GLY A 101 3.09 -6.04 10.08
N ALA A 102 4.22 -5.48 10.53
CA ALA A 102 4.60 -4.10 10.28
C ALA A 102 5.37 -3.95 8.95
N GLU A 103 5.59 -2.70 8.55
CA GLU A 103 6.39 -2.35 7.37
C GLU A 103 7.88 -2.68 7.50
N SER A 104 8.35 -2.95 8.72
CA SER A 104 9.74 -3.30 9.03
C SER A 104 9.83 -4.09 10.36
N PRO A 105 10.50 -5.27 10.38
CA PRO A 105 11.04 -5.99 9.22
C PRO A 105 9.95 -6.69 8.39
N LEU A 106 10.12 -6.78 7.07
CA LEU A 106 9.24 -7.56 6.20
C LEU A 106 9.64 -9.05 6.21
N PRO A 107 8.69 -9.99 6.40
CA PRO A 107 8.98 -11.43 6.50
C PRO A 107 9.18 -12.09 5.13
N PHE A 108 9.88 -11.43 4.23
CA PHE A 108 10.15 -11.89 2.87
C PHE A 108 11.64 -11.83 2.56
N GLU A 109 12.06 -12.73 1.68
CA GLU A 109 13.44 -12.80 1.18
C GLU A 109 13.81 -11.59 0.32
N ASP A 110 15.11 -11.33 0.20
CA ASP A 110 15.66 -10.33 -0.69
C ASP A 110 15.28 -10.63 -2.14
N ASN A 111 15.04 -9.59 -2.93
CA ASN A 111 14.80 -9.69 -4.36
C ASN A 111 13.64 -10.62 -4.76
N LYS A 112 12.59 -10.68 -3.95
CA LYS A 112 11.43 -11.53 -4.19
C LYS A 112 10.43 -10.91 -5.16
N PHE A 113 10.12 -9.63 -5.01
CA PHE A 113 8.99 -8.99 -5.69
C PHE A 113 9.41 -8.17 -6.92
N ASN A 114 8.59 -8.21 -7.95
CA ASN A 114 8.70 -7.34 -9.12
C ASN A 114 8.13 -5.94 -8.83
N LYS A 115 7.06 -5.90 -8.04
CA LYS A 115 6.33 -4.69 -7.69
C LYS A 115 6.02 -4.66 -6.20
N VAL A 116 6.19 -3.49 -5.57
CA VAL A 116 5.72 -3.23 -4.20
C VAL A 116 4.90 -1.95 -4.21
N PHE A 117 3.79 -1.94 -3.52
CA PHE A 117 2.98 -0.73 -3.40
C PHE A 117 2.35 -0.57 -2.02
N ALA A 118 1.96 0.67 -1.72
CA ALA A 118 1.22 1.03 -0.54
C ALA A 118 0.22 2.14 -0.88
N VAL A 119 -1.03 2.02 -0.41
CA VAL A 119 -2.08 3.02 -0.62
C VAL A 119 -2.60 3.50 0.72
N ASN A 120 -2.39 4.78 1.02
CA ASN A 120 -2.83 5.40 2.26
C ASN A 120 -2.40 4.63 3.52
N SER A 121 -1.21 4.02 3.51
CA SER A 121 -0.67 3.30 4.67
C SER A 121 0.65 3.89 5.18
N MET A 122 1.52 4.42 4.30
CA MET A 122 2.84 4.90 4.68
C MET A 122 2.82 6.02 5.73
N GLN A 123 1.78 6.83 5.77
CA GLN A 123 1.63 7.89 6.79
C GLN A 123 1.46 7.34 8.22
N PHE A 124 1.19 6.03 8.35
CA PHE A 124 1.05 5.35 9.64
C PHE A 124 2.27 4.47 9.98
N TRP A 125 3.27 4.41 9.10
CA TRP A 125 4.47 3.63 9.36
C TRP A 125 5.25 4.24 10.51
N SER A 126 5.71 3.41 11.43
CA SER A 126 6.47 3.84 12.60
C SER A 126 7.82 4.46 12.21
N ASN A 127 8.45 3.90 11.18
CA ASN A 127 9.70 4.41 10.60
C ASN A 127 9.66 4.30 9.06
N PRO A 128 9.20 5.36 8.37
CA PRO A 128 9.08 5.35 6.91
C PRO A 128 10.39 5.03 6.16
N ILE A 129 11.54 5.47 6.69
CA ILE A 129 12.85 5.18 6.06
C ILE A 129 13.19 3.69 6.19
N ALA A 130 13.05 3.11 7.39
CA ALA A 130 13.25 1.67 7.58
C ALA A 130 12.29 0.84 6.72
N GLY A 131 11.01 1.21 6.66
CA GLY A 131 10.04 0.57 5.78
C GLY A 131 10.43 0.63 4.30
N LEU A 132 10.86 1.79 3.81
CA LEU A 132 11.32 1.92 2.42
C LEU A 132 12.64 1.16 2.15
N GLN A 133 13.53 1.02 3.14
CA GLN A 133 14.72 0.17 3.04
C GLN A 133 14.32 -1.30 2.87
N GLU A 134 13.34 -1.78 3.64
CA GLU A 134 12.79 -3.13 3.51
C GLU A 134 12.09 -3.32 2.17
N VAL A 135 11.28 -2.36 1.72
CA VAL A 135 10.70 -2.37 0.36
C VAL A 135 11.79 -2.53 -0.69
N ARG A 136 12.88 -1.77 -0.57
CA ARG A 136 14.00 -1.86 -1.51
C ARG A 136 14.72 -3.21 -1.40
N ARG A 137 14.87 -3.78 -0.20
CA ARG A 137 15.48 -5.09 0.01
C ARG A 137 14.70 -6.18 -0.71
N VAL A 138 13.39 -6.25 -0.51
CA VAL A 138 12.53 -7.30 -1.07
C VAL A 138 12.22 -7.14 -2.56
N LEU A 139 12.40 -5.94 -3.13
CA LEU A 139 12.29 -5.72 -4.57
C LEU A 139 13.44 -6.39 -5.33
N LYS A 140 13.16 -6.99 -6.47
CA LYS A 140 14.16 -7.44 -7.46
C LYS A 140 14.90 -6.24 -8.06
N PRO A 141 16.14 -6.41 -8.54
CA PRO A 141 16.78 -5.40 -9.38
C PRO A 141 15.87 -5.02 -10.56
N GLY A 142 15.68 -3.72 -10.79
CA GLY A 142 14.71 -3.21 -11.76
C GLY A 142 13.25 -3.26 -11.32
N GLY A 143 12.96 -3.78 -10.12
CA GLY A 143 11.62 -3.79 -9.56
C GLY A 143 11.13 -2.39 -9.21
N ARG A 144 9.81 -2.21 -9.23
CA ARG A 144 9.15 -0.91 -9.05
C ARG A 144 8.45 -0.80 -7.70
N VAL A 145 8.62 0.34 -7.05
CA VAL A 145 7.79 0.77 -5.91
C VAL A 145 6.82 1.87 -6.34
N VAL A 146 5.60 1.84 -5.78
CA VAL A 146 4.62 2.94 -5.88
C VAL A 146 3.97 3.17 -4.51
N ILE A 147 4.11 4.38 -4.00
CA ILE A 147 3.51 4.81 -2.74
C ILE A 147 2.49 5.90 -3.05
N THR A 148 1.23 5.64 -2.75
CA THR A 148 0.12 6.58 -2.95
C THR A 148 -0.39 7.09 -1.62
N ILE A 149 -0.47 8.41 -1.46
CA ILE A 149 -0.95 9.10 -0.26
C ILE A 149 -2.00 10.14 -0.66
N GLN A 150 -3.17 10.08 -0.06
CA GLN A 150 -4.08 11.21 0.00
C GLN A 150 -3.98 11.82 1.39
N PRO A 151 -3.35 12.99 1.53
CA PRO A 151 -3.10 13.59 2.84
C PRO A 151 -4.36 14.28 3.36
N MET A 152 -5.28 13.49 3.94
CA MET A 152 -6.59 13.94 4.42
C MET A 152 -6.52 15.02 5.52
N TRP A 153 -5.35 15.24 6.11
CA TRP A 153 -5.09 16.31 7.09
C TRP A 153 -4.71 17.64 6.43
N ALA A 154 -4.27 17.62 5.16
CA ALA A 154 -3.92 18.81 4.43
C ALA A 154 -5.19 19.63 4.10
N LYS A 155 -5.08 20.94 4.22
CA LYS A 155 -6.16 21.89 3.97
C LYS A 155 -5.92 22.73 2.71
N THR A 156 -4.67 22.75 2.24
CA THR A 156 -4.23 23.53 1.07
C THR A 156 -3.39 22.66 0.13
N GLU A 157 -3.28 23.07 -1.13
CA GLU A 157 -2.42 22.39 -2.12
C GLU A 157 -0.93 22.53 -1.78
N GLU A 158 -0.53 23.59 -1.06
CA GLU A 158 0.84 23.75 -0.56
C GLU A 158 1.19 22.66 0.47
N GLU A 159 0.27 22.35 1.37
CA GLU A 159 0.46 21.24 2.32
C GLU A 159 0.54 19.88 1.61
N VAL A 160 -0.22 19.68 0.53
CA VAL A 160 -0.10 18.48 -0.32
C VAL A 160 1.26 18.42 -0.99
N GLN A 161 1.76 19.56 -1.50
CA GLN A 161 3.08 19.65 -2.13
C GLN A 161 4.21 19.27 -1.14
N ILE A 162 4.12 19.70 0.12
CA ILE A 162 5.08 19.32 1.16
C ILE A 162 5.11 17.77 1.35
N VAL A 163 3.95 17.13 1.35
CA VAL A 163 3.87 15.65 1.43
C VAL A 163 4.51 15.00 0.20
N ALA A 164 4.26 15.54 -0.98
CA ALA A 164 4.83 15.07 -2.23
C ALA A 164 6.35 15.15 -2.26
N GLU A 165 6.90 16.31 -1.87
CA GLU A 165 8.35 16.55 -1.80
C GLU A 165 9.02 15.64 -0.78
N LYS A 166 8.41 15.48 0.40
CA LYS A 166 8.89 14.55 1.43
C LYS A 166 8.94 13.12 0.92
N LEU A 167 7.91 12.66 0.22
CA LEU A 167 7.86 11.31 -0.36
C LEU A 167 8.98 11.10 -1.38
N VAL A 168 9.17 12.04 -2.30
CA VAL A 168 10.26 12.01 -3.30
C VAL A 168 11.62 12.01 -2.63
N PHE A 169 11.82 12.86 -1.62
CA PHE A 169 13.07 12.92 -0.86
C PHE A 169 13.38 11.57 -0.19
N GLN A 170 12.40 10.96 0.50
CA GLN A 170 12.56 9.68 1.18
C GLN A 170 12.89 8.54 0.21
N LEU A 171 12.22 8.46 -0.94
CA LEU A 171 12.53 7.47 -1.99
C LEU A 171 13.97 7.62 -2.50
N LYS A 172 14.41 8.85 -2.78
CA LYS A 172 15.80 9.14 -3.20
C LYS A 172 16.81 8.80 -2.11
N GLN A 173 16.53 9.15 -0.86
CA GLN A 173 17.39 8.89 0.31
C GLN A 173 17.67 7.39 0.49
N VAL A 174 16.68 6.54 0.25
CA VAL A 174 16.82 5.08 0.34
C VAL A 174 17.52 4.48 -0.89
N GLY A 175 17.76 5.26 -1.94
CA GLY A 175 18.51 4.86 -3.13
C GLY A 175 17.66 4.31 -4.27
N PHE A 176 16.36 4.62 -4.30
CA PHE A 176 15.56 4.37 -5.50
C PHE A 176 15.99 5.28 -6.64
N LYS A 177 16.03 4.72 -7.84
CA LYS A 177 16.39 5.40 -9.09
C LYS A 177 15.13 5.82 -9.84
N GLN A 178 15.28 6.73 -10.82
CA GLN A 178 14.18 7.21 -11.67
C GLN A 178 12.94 7.64 -10.86
N VAL A 179 13.18 8.27 -9.70
CA VAL A 179 12.08 8.70 -8.81
C VAL A 179 11.23 9.74 -9.53
N ARG A 180 9.93 9.46 -9.62
CA ARG A 180 8.92 10.33 -10.22
C ARG A 180 7.78 10.55 -9.26
N LEU A 181 7.10 11.66 -9.43
CA LEU A 181 5.87 12.01 -8.72
C LEU A 181 4.75 12.18 -9.73
N GLU A 182 3.60 11.62 -9.44
CA GLU A 182 2.35 11.90 -10.13
C GLU A 182 1.32 12.41 -9.12
N THR A 183 0.41 13.26 -9.58
CA THR A 183 -0.70 13.77 -8.78
C THR A 183 -2.02 13.52 -9.50
N ARG A 184 -3.09 13.30 -8.73
CA ARG A 184 -4.44 13.15 -9.26
C ARG A 184 -5.46 13.82 -8.35
N GLN A 185 -6.37 14.57 -8.97
CA GLN A 185 -7.49 15.18 -8.25
C GLN A 185 -8.51 14.10 -7.89
N ILE A 186 -8.42 13.59 -6.65
CA ILE A 186 -9.38 12.66 -6.07
C ILE A 186 -9.96 13.34 -4.83
N LYS A 187 -11.26 13.62 -4.87
CA LYS A 187 -11.92 14.32 -3.73
C LYS A 187 -11.69 13.60 -2.42
N PRO A 188 -11.52 14.33 -1.29
CA PRO A 188 -11.73 15.78 -1.14
C PRO A 188 -10.46 16.62 -1.43
N ILE A 189 -9.26 16.01 -1.57
CA ILE A 189 -8.00 16.73 -1.79
C ILE A 189 -7.10 15.93 -2.74
N THR A 190 -6.19 16.63 -3.42
CA THR A 190 -5.23 16.02 -4.34
C THR A 190 -4.50 14.84 -3.70
N THR A 191 -4.44 13.74 -4.44
CA THR A 191 -3.71 12.53 -4.08
C THR A 191 -2.35 12.55 -4.79
N VAL A 192 -1.30 12.16 -4.08
CA VAL A 192 0.06 12.09 -4.61
C VAL A 192 0.53 10.65 -4.68
N SER A 193 1.32 10.33 -5.72
CA SER A 193 1.91 9.01 -5.90
C SER A 193 3.38 9.15 -6.26
N GLY A 194 4.25 8.72 -5.37
CA GLY A 194 5.68 8.62 -5.60
C GLY A 194 6.05 7.23 -6.11
N MET A 195 6.87 7.16 -7.14
CA MET A 195 7.37 5.90 -7.69
C MET A 195 8.88 5.91 -7.83
N GLY A 196 9.48 4.71 -7.81
CA GLY A 196 10.91 4.54 -8.00
C GLY A 196 11.26 3.13 -8.48
N ILE A 197 12.48 2.96 -8.97
CA ILE A 197 13.03 1.68 -9.44
C ILE A 197 14.22 1.31 -8.54
N LYS A 198 14.32 0.05 -8.12
CA LYS A 198 15.47 -0.47 -7.37
C LYS A 198 16.73 -0.48 -8.19
#